data_1ab20d10f0770071b1a80d296f6c5732
#
_entry.id   1ab20d10f0770071b1a80d296f6c5732
#
_cell.length_a   1.000
_cell.length_b   1.000
_cell.length_c   1.000
_cell.angle_alpha   90.00
_cell.angle_beta   90.00
_cell.angle_gamma   90.00
#
_symmetry.space_group_name_H-M   'P 1'
#
loop_
_entity.id
_entity.type
_entity.pdbx_description
1 polymer ?
#
loop_
_entity_poly.entity_id
_entity_poly.type
_entity_poly.pdbx_seq_one_letter_code
_entity_poly.pdbx_strand_id
1 'polypeptide(L)'
;MYVALPTSPRFDHRPRISRHISPEGSPSLSVAFTKEDSAETASETLLPDRPVSPHPNLVTEAGLKALEFQLDQAREAYETAQKIDDVNERRRQAAAPLRDVRYFAARVRTAQVITKPTSTDTVAFGSTVTFRRDDGRVQKYCIVGEDEADPKAGSISFVSPVARILMGKAAGDVVGTSGQELEIIAIS
;
A
#
# COMPACT_ATOMS: atom_id res chain seq x y z
N MET A 1 -42.10 0.71 -51.90
CA MET A 1 -41.46 1.31 -53.09
C MET A 1 -40.04 0.78 -53.10
N TYR A 2 -39.86 -0.28 -53.72
CA TYR A 2 -39.24 -0.77 -54.95
C TYR A 2 -38.21 0.18 -55.54
N VAL A 3 -36.99 -0.31 -55.78
CA VAL A 3 -36.24 -0.52 -57.03
C VAL A 3 -34.75 -0.63 -56.66
N ALA A 4 -34.11 -1.71 -56.75
CA ALA A 4 -33.56 -2.57 -57.80
C ALA A 4 -32.09 -2.25 -58.16
N LEU A 5 -31.28 -3.32 -58.12
CA LEU A 5 -29.90 -3.45 -58.66
C LEU A 5 -29.83 -3.34 -60.17
N PRO A 6 -28.65 -3.15 -60.75
CA PRO A 6 -28.06 -4.27 -61.50
C PRO A 6 -26.53 -4.41 -61.45
N THR A 7 -26.06 -5.66 -61.31
CA THR A 7 -25.35 -6.55 -62.28
C THR A 7 -24.05 -6.08 -62.95
N SER A 8 -23.06 -6.98 -62.77
CA SER A 8 -21.69 -7.07 -63.31
C SER A 8 -21.57 -6.99 -64.86
N PRO A 9 -20.34 -6.92 -65.39
CA PRO A 9 -19.82 -8.16 -65.99
C PRO A 9 -18.30 -8.44 -65.77
N ARG A 10 -18.02 -9.73 -65.94
CA ARG A 10 -16.71 -10.37 -66.05
C ARG A 10 -15.96 -9.92 -67.31
N PHE A 11 -14.60 -9.87 -67.20
CA PHE A 11 -13.73 -10.22 -68.33
C PHE A 11 -12.50 -10.91 -67.83
N ASP A 12 -12.30 -12.08 -68.38
CA ASP A 12 -11.22 -13.04 -68.24
C ASP A 12 -10.12 -12.70 -69.26
N HIS A 13 -8.86 -12.69 -68.83
CA HIS A 13 -7.74 -12.94 -69.75
C HIS A 13 -6.45 -13.28 -68.96
N ARG A 14 -6.10 -14.55 -68.99
CA ARG A 14 -4.69 -14.99 -68.85
C ARG A 14 -4.07 -14.97 -70.25
N PRO A 15 -2.72 -14.78 -70.41
CA PRO A 15 -1.77 -15.87 -70.17
C PRO A 15 -0.29 -15.52 -69.79
N ARG A 16 0.36 -16.56 -69.30
CA ARG A 16 1.75 -17.03 -69.50
C ARG A 16 2.93 -16.32 -68.84
N ILE A 17 3.48 -17.02 -67.85
CA ILE A 17 4.79 -17.66 -67.69
C ILE A 17 6.01 -16.81 -68.06
N SER A 18 6.84 -16.52 -67.07
CA SER A 18 8.30 -16.71 -67.13
C SER A 18 8.87 -16.93 -65.72
N ARG A 19 9.54 -18.05 -65.57
CA ARG A 19 10.38 -18.46 -64.47
C ARG A 19 11.59 -17.52 -64.38
N HIS A 20 11.90 -17.03 -63.19
CA HIS A 20 13.27 -16.78 -62.81
C HIS A 20 13.47 -17.22 -61.36
N ILE A 21 14.55 -17.94 -61.20
CA ILE A 21 15.01 -18.71 -60.04
C ILE A 21 15.93 -17.82 -59.19
N SER A 22 15.65 -17.74 -57.84
CA SER A 22 16.56 -17.66 -56.70
C SER A 22 17.63 -16.53 -56.66
N PRO A 23 18.20 -16.19 -55.46
CA PRO A 23 18.38 -16.99 -54.25
C PRO A 23 18.08 -16.29 -52.92
N GLU A 24 17.90 -17.11 -51.91
CA GLU A 24 18.30 -16.94 -50.51
C GLU A 24 18.26 -15.55 -49.87
N GLY A 25 17.19 -15.26 -49.16
CA GLY A 25 17.15 -14.27 -48.12
C GLY A 25 16.97 -15.00 -46.80
N SER A 26 17.98 -15.02 -45.98
CA SER A 26 18.01 -15.53 -44.62
C SER A 26 16.81 -15.02 -43.79
N PRO A 27 16.21 -15.83 -42.92
CA PRO A 27 15.20 -15.32 -42.02
C PRO A 27 15.89 -14.38 -41.04
N SER A 28 15.58 -13.10 -41.13
CA SER A 28 15.81 -12.13 -40.09
C SER A 28 14.99 -12.57 -38.89
N LEU A 29 15.60 -13.34 -37.99
CA LEU A 29 15.01 -13.67 -36.70
C LEU A 29 14.77 -12.38 -35.96
N SER A 30 13.52 -12.12 -35.81
CA SER A 30 12.88 -11.00 -35.14
C SER A 30 13.52 -10.64 -33.82
N VAL A 31 14.17 -9.49 -33.75
CA VAL A 31 14.63 -8.81 -32.52
C VAL A 31 13.43 -8.33 -31.66
N ALA A 32 12.21 -8.52 -32.14
CA ALA A 32 10.99 -8.11 -31.45
C ALA A 32 10.67 -8.97 -30.22
N PHE A 33 11.07 -10.26 -30.23
CA PHE A 33 10.72 -11.19 -29.14
C PHE A 33 11.46 -10.95 -27.82
N THR A 34 12.68 -10.40 -27.89
CA THR A 34 13.51 -10.14 -26.71
C THR A 34 13.08 -8.90 -25.92
N LYS A 35 12.30 -8.00 -26.51
CA LYS A 35 11.91 -6.74 -25.88
C LYS A 35 10.58 -6.82 -25.12
N GLU A 36 9.69 -7.71 -25.56
CA GLU A 36 8.41 -7.96 -24.87
C GLU A 36 8.62 -8.81 -23.63
N ASP A 37 9.41 -9.88 -23.69
CA ASP A 37 9.75 -10.70 -22.51
C ASP A 37 10.45 -9.88 -21.41
N SER A 38 11.29 -8.89 -21.79
CA SER A 38 11.97 -8.02 -20.83
C SER A 38 11.05 -7.02 -20.16
N ALA A 39 10.00 -6.55 -20.85
CA ALA A 39 9.02 -5.60 -20.32
C ALA A 39 8.01 -6.31 -19.40
N GLU A 40 7.59 -7.51 -19.77
CA GLU A 40 6.69 -8.35 -18.98
C GLU A 40 7.36 -8.80 -17.68
N THR A 41 8.59 -9.31 -17.74
CA THR A 41 9.39 -9.68 -16.56
C THR A 41 9.71 -8.47 -15.68
N ALA A 42 9.88 -7.27 -16.25
CA ALA A 42 10.09 -6.05 -15.48
C ALA A 42 8.82 -5.59 -14.75
N SER A 43 7.62 -5.79 -15.34
CA SER A 43 6.35 -5.44 -14.71
C SER A 43 5.97 -6.42 -13.60
N GLU A 44 6.30 -7.70 -13.72
CA GLU A 44 6.07 -8.73 -12.69
C GLU A 44 6.92 -8.52 -11.42
N THR A 45 8.03 -7.81 -11.53
CA THR A 45 8.94 -7.58 -10.41
C THR A 45 8.62 -6.29 -9.62
N LEU A 46 7.78 -5.41 -10.19
CA LEU A 46 7.37 -4.17 -9.52
C LEU A 46 6.20 -4.45 -8.58
N LEU A 47 6.48 -4.54 -7.30
CA LEU A 47 5.42 -4.61 -6.28
C LEU A 47 4.67 -3.27 -6.22
N PRO A 48 3.31 -3.30 -6.15
CA PRO A 48 2.53 -2.09 -5.96
C PRO A 48 2.92 -1.40 -4.65
N ASP A 49 2.85 -0.08 -4.64
CA ASP A 49 3.14 0.69 -3.43
C ASP A 49 2.17 0.32 -2.29
N ARG A 50 2.67 0.37 -1.06
CA ARG A 50 1.80 0.20 0.12
C ARG A 50 0.85 1.40 0.19
N PRO A 51 -0.45 1.16 0.41
CA PRO A 51 -1.41 2.25 0.55
C PRO A 51 -1.06 3.13 1.75
N VAL A 52 -1.06 4.42 1.55
CA VAL A 52 -0.90 5.41 2.63
C VAL A 52 -2.29 5.90 3.02
N SER A 53 -2.56 5.93 4.33
CA SER A 53 -3.83 6.42 4.87
C SER A 53 -4.08 7.88 4.47
N PRO A 54 -5.34 8.26 4.16
CA PRO A 54 -5.72 9.65 3.89
C PRO A 54 -5.80 10.51 5.15
N HIS A 55 -5.71 9.91 6.34
CA HIS A 55 -5.75 10.64 7.60
C HIS A 55 -4.45 11.37 7.89
N PRO A 56 -4.47 12.42 8.72
CA PRO A 56 -3.27 13.07 9.22
C PRO A 56 -2.31 12.04 9.85
N ASN A 57 -1.04 12.16 9.55
CA ASN A 57 -0.05 11.22 10.08
C ASN A 57 0.42 11.64 11.48
N LEU A 58 -0.49 11.52 12.46
CA LEU A 58 -0.16 11.77 13.86
C LEU A 58 0.67 10.62 14.40
N VAL A 59 1.77 10.94 15.07
CA VAL A 59 2.68 9.97 15.68
C VAL A 59 3.10 10.42 17.07
N THR A 60 3.42 9.48 17.94
CA THR A 60 4.15 9.78 19.18
C THR A 60 5.65 9.96 18.88
N GLU A 61 6.41 10.45 19.85
CA GLU A 61 7.89 10.48 19.72
C GLU A 61 8.47 9.07 19.53
N ALA A 62 7.89 8.07 20.20
CA ALA A 62 8.28 6.67 20.04
C ALA A 62 7.94 6.14 18.66
N GLY A 63 6.76 6.51 18.15
CA GLY A 63 6.30 6.13 16.82
C GLY A 63 7.15 6.74 15.70
N LEU A 64 7.56 8.00 15.83
CA LEU A 64 8.51 8.57 14.88
C LEU A 64 9.82 7.81 14.85
N LYS A 65 10.42 7.51 16.01
CA LYS A 65 11.64 6.71 16.10
C LYS A 65 11.47 5.31 15.50
N ALA A 66 10.31 4.69 15.70
CA ALA A 66 10.02 3.39 15.11
C ALA A 66 9.93 3.48 13.58
N LEU A 67 9.30 4.53 13.02
CA LEU A 67 9.24 4.77 11.57
C LEU A 67 10.63 5.00 10.97
N GLU A 68 11.47 5.82 11.63
CA GLU A 68 12.85 6.07 11.22
C GLU A 68 13.67 4.77 11.22
N PHE A 69 13.56 3.96 12.27
CA PHE A 69 14.22 2.66 12.34
C PHE A 69 13.78 1.72 11.22
N GLN A 70 12.47 1.64 10.92
CA GLN A 70 11.96 0.83 9.81
C GLN A 70 12.46 1.33 8.45
N LEU A 71 12.58 2.64 8.28
CA LEU A 71 13.15 3.24 7.06
C LEU A 71 14.61 2.83 6.87
N ASP A 72 15.40 2.89 7.93
CA ASP A 72 16.82 2.52 7.87
C ASP A 72 17.00 1.01 7.60
N GLN A 73 16.19 0.16 8.22
CA GLN A 73 16.18 -1.28 7.93
C GLN A 73 15.81 -1.56 6.46
N ALA A 74 14.81 -0.87 5.92
CA ALA A 74 14.42 -1.03 4.52
C ALA A 74 15.51 -0.56 3.55
N ARG A 75 16.22 0.53 3.87
CA ARG A 75 17.36 1.03 3.08
C ARG A 75 18.52 0.03 3.08
N GLU A 76 18.89 -0.50 4.24
CA GLU A 76 19.96 -1.49 4.36
C GLU A 76 19.63 -2.76 3.56
N ALA A 77 18.38 -3.25 3.67
CA ALA A 77 17.93 -4.40 2.90
C ALA A 77 17.96 -4.12 1.38
N TYR A 78 17.57 -2.93 0.96
CA TYR A 78 17.64 -2.51 -0.44
C TYR A 78 19.08 -2.45 -0.95
N GLU A 79 19.98 -1.82 -0.21
CA GLU A 79 21.41 -1.74 -0.54
C GLU A 79 22.07 -3.13 -0.61
N THR A 80 21.67 -4.04 0.28
CA THR A 80 22.14 -5.42 0.27
C THR A 80 21.67 -6.14 -0.99
N ALA A 81 20.42 -5.98 -1.36
CA ALA A 81 19.89 -6.55 -2.60
C ALA A 81 20.59 -6.01 -3.85
N GLN A 82 21.02 -4.73 -3.84
CA GLN A 82 21.74 -4.12 -4.98
C GLN A 82 23.13 -4.72 -5.23
N LYS A 83 23.71 -5.43 -4.27
CA LYS A 83 25.01 -6.10 -4.38
C LYS A 83 24.95 -7.46 -5.09
N ILE A 84 23.76 -7.96 -5.40
CA ILE A 84 23.56 -9.23 -6.08
C ILE A 84 23.97 -9.09 -7.55
N ASP A 85 24.86 -9.95 -8.03
CA ASP A 85 25.41 -9.90 -9.40
C ASP A 85 24.34 -10.22 -10.44
N ASP A 86 23.52 -11.25 -10.22
CA ASP A 86 22.44 -11.62 -11.14
C ASP A 86 21.36 -10.55 -11.17
N VAL A 87 21.11 -10.01 -12.37
CA VAL A 87 20.18 -8.88 -12.56
C VAL A 87 18.75 -9.26 -12.20
N ASN A 88 18.30 -10.45 -12.52
CA ASN A 88 16.93 -10.88 -12.28
C ASN A 88 16.72 -11.15 -10.79
N GLU A 89 17.67 -11.81 -10.15
CA GLU A 89 17.64 -12.04 -8.70
C GLU A 89 17.72 -10.73 -7.92
N ARG A 90 18.61 -9.82 -8.30
CA ARG A 90 18.70 -8.48 -7.73
C ARG A 90 17.37 -7.74 -7.79
N ARG A 91 16.69 -7.74 -8.95
CA ARG A 91 15.37 -7.11 -9.11
C ARG A 91 14.33 -7.72 -8.17
N ARG A 92 14.26 -9.05 -8.11
CA ARG A 92 13.34 -9.76 -7.21
C ARG A 92 13.60 -9.42 -5.75
N GLN A 93 14.85 -9.48 -5.30
CA GLN A 93 15.22 -9.22 -3.91
C GLN A 93 15.09 -7.75 -3.52
N ALA A 94 15.28 -6.81 -4.45
CA ALA A 94 15.16 -5.38 -4.21
C ALA A 94 13.72 -4.87 -4.19
N ALA A 95 12.76 -5.59 -4.78
CA ALA A 95 11.40 -5.09 -4.99
C ALA A 95 10.66 -4.77 -3.68
N ALA A 96 10.67 -5.67 -2.71
CA ALA A 96 10.03 -5.46 -1.42
C ALA A 96 10.73 -4.38 -0.58
N PRO A 97 12.06 -4.39 -0.40
CA PRO A 97 12.76 -3.32 0.30
C PRO A 97 12.53 -1.94 -0.33
N LEU A 98 12.56 -1.83 -1.66
CA LEU A 98 12.33 -0.56 -2.34
C LEU A 98 10.91 -0.02 -2.09
N ARG A 99 9.89 -0.89 -2.10
CA ARG A 99 8.53 -0.54 -1.76
C ARG A 99 8.43 -0.03 -0.32
N ASP A 100 9.10 -0.70 0.62
CA ASP A 100 9.10 -0.34 2.03
C ASP A 100 9.88 0.96 2.28
N VAL A 101 11.00 1.21 1.59
CA VAL A 101 11.68 2.51 1.61
C VAL A 101 10.73 3.63 1.19
N ARG A 102 9.99 3.47 0.09
CA ARG A 102 9.03 4.49 -0.37
C ARG A 102 7.94 4.76 0.67
N TYR A 103 7.39 3.70 1.25
CA TYR A 103 6.36 3.81 2.28
C TYR A 103 6.89 4.54 3.52
N PHE A 104 7.94 4.03 4.15
CA PHE A 104 8.45 4.60 5.40
C PHE A 104 9.03 6.00 5.19
N ALA A 105 9.68 6.30 4.07
CA ALA A 105 10.13 7.66 3.75
C ALA A 105 8.96 8.65 3.65
N ALA A 106 7.84 8.24 3.05
CA ALA A 106 6.64 9.05 3.00
C ALA A 106 6.05 9.27 4.41
N ARG A 107 6.01 8.22 5.25
CA ARG A 107 5.49 8.31 6.62
C ARG A 107 6.37 9.18 7.50
N VAL A 108 7.69 9.03 7.47
CA VAL A 108 8.63 9.90 8.22
C VAL A 108 8.47 11.37 7.78
N ARG A 109 8.43 11.63 6.48
CA ARG A 109 8.30 12.99 5.94
C ARG A 109 7.00 13.69 6.35
N THR A 110 5.91 12.97 6.48
CA THR A 110 4.58 13.51 6.80
C THR A 110 4.22 13.42 8.26
N ALA A 111 5.11 12.88 9.10
CA ALA A 111 4.87 12.69 10.52
C ALA A 111 4.62 14.01 11.24
N GLN A 112 3.53 14.05 12.00
CA GLN A 112 3.17 15.14 12.90
C GLN A 112 3.31 14.62 14.33
N VAL A 113 4.41 14.97 14.98
CA VAL A 113 4.68 14.50 16.34
C VAL A 113 3.77 15.21 17.33
N ILE A 114 2.98 14.43 18.03
CA ILE A 114 2.10 14.92 19.10
C ILE A 114 2.71 14.50 20.43
N THR A 115 3.00 15.46 21.27
CA THR A 115 3.44 15.22 22.65
C THR A 115 2.29 14.64 23.47
N LYS A 116 2.63 13.78 24.44
CA LYS A 116 1.64 13.22 25.36
C LYS A 116 0.88 14.36 26.05
N PRO A 117 -0.47 14.30 26.12
CA PRO A 117 -1.25 15.31 26.81
C PRO A 117 -0.88 15.36 28.30
N THR A 118 -0.82 16.56 28.85
CA THR A 118 -0.53 16.78 30.28
C THR A 118 -1.80 16.71 31.14
N SER A 119 -2.98 16.96 30.53
CA SER A 119 -4.27 16.81 31.20
C SER A 119 -4.83 15.39 30.98
N THR A 120 -5.49 14.88 32.01
CA THR A 120 -6.26 13.63 32.01
C THR A 120 -7.77 13.89 32.08
N ASP A 121 -8.20 15.12 31.87
CA ASP A 121 -9.62 15.49 31.95
C ASP A 121 -10.45 14.86 30.84
N THR A 122 -9.87 14.81 29.65
CA THR A 122 -10.48 14.20 28.47
C THR A 122 -9.52 13.32 27.72
N VAL A 123 -10.05 12.30 27.05
CA VAL A 123 -9.29 11.40 26.18
C VAL A 123 -8.78 12.16 24.96
N ALA A 124 -7.48 12.12 24.75
CA ALA A 124 -6.80 12.72 23.61
C ALA A 124 -5.82 11.72 22.94
N PHE A 125 -5.22 12.12 21.82
CA PHE A 125 -4.10 11.38 21.24
C PHE A 125 -2.97 11.27 22.26
N GLY A 126 -2.39 10.08 22.42
CA GLY A 126 -1.35 9.80 23.42
C GLY A 126 -1.89 9.44 24.82
N SER A 127 -3.20 9.59 25.07
CA SER A 127 -3.80 9.15 26.34
C SER A 127 -3.87 7.62 26.41
N THR A 128 -3.70 7.11 27.62
CA THR A 128 -4.03 5.72 27.93
C THR A 128 -5.39 5.66 28.63
N VAL A 129 -6.34 4.96 28.04
CA VAL A 129 -7.74 4.89 28.49
C VAL A 129 -8.04 3.50 29.02
N THR A 130 -8.59 3.43 30.22
CA THR A 130 -9.18 2.21 30.79
C THR A 130 -10.69 2.33 30.68
N PHE A 131 -11.34 1.36 30.06
CA PHE A 131 -12.80 1.34 29.90
C PHE A 131 -13.37 -0.04 30.10
N ARG A 132 -14.66 -0.10 30.48
CA ARG A 132 -15.45 -1.31 30.64
C ARG A 132 -16.42 -1.45 29.50
N ARG A 133 -16.56 -2.66 28.98
CA ARG A 133 -17.58 -3.02 27.97
C ARG A 133 -18.87 -3.52 28.63
N ASP A 134 -19.97 -3.56 27.89
CA ASP A 134 -21.27 -4.09 28.35
C ASP A 134 -21.17 -5.50 28.94
N ASP A 135 -20.27 -6.33 28.42
CA ASP A 135 -20.02 -7.69 28.90
C ASP A 135 -19.16 -7.75 30.18
N GLY A 136 -18.85 -6.58 30.78
CA GLY A 136 -18.06 -6.44 32.01
C GLY A 136 -16.54 -6.51 31.80
N ARG A 137 -16.05 -6.80 30.59
CA ARG A 137 -14.61 -6.83 30.31
C ARG A 137 -13.99 -5.44 30.44
N VAL A 138 -12.93 -5.33 31.21
CA VAL A 138 -12.13 -4.11 31.32
C VAL A 138 -10.95 -4.20 30.37
N GLN A 139 -10.77 -3.16 29.57
CA GLN A 139 -9.68 -3.03 28.60
C GLN A 139 -8.91 -1.73 28.85
N LYS A 140 -7.63 -1.75 28.53
CA LYS A 140 -6.75 -0.60 28.66
C LYS A 140 -5.97 -0.44 27.35
N TYR A 141 -6.12 0.72 26.71
CA TYR A 141 -5.43 1.03 25.46
C TYR A 141 -4.79 2.41 25.49
N CYS A 142 -3.59 2.51 24.92
CA CYS A 142 -2.98 3.77 24.53
C CYS A 142 -3.45 4.17 23.12
N ILE A 143 -3.85 5.41 22.90
CA ILE A 143 -4.26 5.93 21.61
C ILE A 143 -3.05 6.52 20.91
N VAL A 144 -2.65 5.91 19.79
CA VAL A 144 -1.41 6.20 19.08
C VAL A 144 -1.64 6.39 17.57
N GLY A 145 -0.58 6.60 16.81
CA GLY A 145 -0.60 6.65 15.34
C GLY A 145 -0.99 5.32 14.69
N GLU A 146 -1.28 5.38 13.39
CA GLU A 146 -1.72 4.19 12.66
C GLU A 146 -0.62 3.13 12.55
N ASP A 147 0.64 3.54 12.35
CA ASP A 147 1.78 2.62 12.22
C ASP A 147 2.29 2.09 13.59
N GLU A 148 1.88 2.73 14.68
CA GLU A 148 2.26 2.33 16.04
C GLU A 148 1.25 1.38 16.69
N ALA A 149 0.07 1.23 16.08
CA ALA A 149 -1.04 0.50 16.70
C ALA A 149 -0.80 -1.00 16.71
N ASP A 150 -0.78 -1.56 17.91
CA ASP A 150 -0.81 -3.01 18.16
C ASP A 150 -1.81 -3.31 19.29
N PRO A 151 -3.04 -3.69 18.96
CA PRO A 151 -4.05 -4.01 19.98
C PRO A 151 -3.66 -5.13 20.93
N LYS A 152 -2.77 -6.04 20.52
CA LYS A 152 -2.28 -7.13 21.38
C LYS A 152 -1.28 -6.62 22.41
N ALA A 153 -0.52 -5.58 22.05
CA ALA A 153 0.40 -4.90 22.94
C ALA A 153 -0.26 -3.76 23.74
N GLY A 154 -1.57 -3.52 23.58
CA GLY A 154 -2.32 -2.50 24.31
C GLY A 154 -2.28 -1.11 23.69
N SER A 155 -2.06 -0.99 22.37
CA SER A 155 -2.18 0.28 21.67
C SER A 155 -3.18 0.20 20.52
N ILE A 156 -3.94 1.27 20.30
CA ILE A 156 -4.90 1.37 19.20
C ILE A 156 -4.71 2.64 18.41
N SER A 157 -4.95 2.56 17.11
CA SER A 157 -4.90 3.72 16.24
C SER A 157 -5.98 4.73 16.59
N PHE A 158 -5.64 6.03 16.58
CA PHE A 158 -6.59 7.13 16.81
C PHE A 158 -7.73 7.16 15.78
N VAL A 159 -7.56 6.55 14.60
CA VAL A 159 -8.61 6.43 13.59
C VAL A 159 -9.47 5.17 13.77
N SER A 160 -9.14 4.29 14.70
CA SER A 160 -9.94 3.10 14.99
C SER A 160 -11.34 3.46 15.49
N PRO A 161 -12.36 2.61 15.24
CA PRO A 161 -13.72 2.88 15.72
C PRO A 161 -13.78 3.12 17.22
N VAL A 162 -13.04 2.33 18.01
CA VAL A 162 -13.01 2.47 19.48
C VAL A 162 -12.38 3.81 19.89
N ALA A 163 -11.22 4.16 19.33
CA ALA A 163 -10.56 5.43 19.67
C ALA A 163 -11.42 6.64 19.31
N ARG A 164 -12.12 6.60 18.16
CA ARG A 164 -13.03 7.70 17.73
C ARG A 164 -14.20 7.92 18.68
N ILE A 165 -14.73 6.87 19.30
CA ILE A 165 -15.81 6.97 20.28
C ILE A 165 -15.30 7.55 21.60
N LEU A 166 -14.09 7.18 22.01
CA LEU A 166 -13.48 7.58 23.27
C LEU A 166 -12.91 9.00 23.25
N MET A 167 -12.34 9.45 22.12
CA MET A 167 -11.68 10.76 22.03
C MET A 167 -12.63 11.92 22.39
N GLY A 168 -12.12 12.87 23.20
CA GLY A 168 -12.85 14.02 23.70
C GLY A 168 -13.81 13.72 24.87
N LYS A 169 -13.83 12.48 25.36
CA LYS A 169 -14.71 12.07 26.48
C LYS A 169 -13.95 12.10 27.81
N ALA A 170 -14.67 12.22 28.91
CA ALA A 170 -14.12 12.25 30.26
C ALA A 170 -14.25 10.90 30.98
N ALA A 171 -13.56 10.75 32.10
CA ALA A 171 -13.76 9.61 33.00
C ALA A 171 -15.18 9.66 33.59
N GLY A 172 -15.85 8.52 33.60
CA GLY A 172 -17.27 8.40 34.01
C GLY A 172 -18.24 8.47 32.84
N ASP A 173 -17.81 8.91 31.64
CA ASP A 173 -18.68 8.92 30.47
C ASP A 173 -19.00 7.50 29.99
N VAL A 174 -20.24 7.28 29.58
CA VAL A 174 -20.69 6.09 28.87
C VAL A 174 -20.92 6.47 27.42
N VAL A 175 -20.20 5.82 26.51
CA VAL A 175 -20.18 6.13 25.08
C VAL A 175 -20.45 4.90 24.24
N GLY A 176 -20.96 5.09 23.03
CA GLY A 176 -21.30 4.01 22.11
C GLY A 176 -22.79 3.95 21.81
N THR A 177 -23.22 2.80 21.30
CA THR A 177 -24.62 2.51 20.98
C THR A 177 -25.07 1.28 21.74
N SER A 178 -26.39 1.12 21.87
CA SER A 178 -27.01 0.00 22.60
C SER A 178 -26.40 -1.36 22.17
N GLY A 179 -25.87 -2.12 23.13
CA GLY A 179 -25.17 -3.39 22.93
C GLY A 179 -23.68 -3.28 22.57
N GLN A 180 -23.12 -2.06 22.54
CA GLN A 180 -21.70 -1.79 22.38
C GLN A 180 -21.26 -0.54 23.17
N GLU A 181 -21.75 -0.40 24.38
CA GLU A 181 -21.44 0.71 25.28
C GLU A 181 -20.05 0.50 25.92
N LEU A 182 -19.35 1.62 26.10
CA LEU A 182 -18.05 1.68 26.74
C LEU A 182 -18.15 2.70 27.88
N GLU A 183 -17.91 2.27 29.10
CA GLU A 183 -17.78 3.15 30.26
C GLU A 183 -16.31 3.51 30.50
N ILE A 184 -15.96 4.78 30.44
CA ILE A 184 -14.59 5.24 30.67
C ILE A 184 -14.33 5.25 32.18
N ILE A 185 -13.41 4.39 32.64
CA ILE A 185 -13.06 4.24 34.06
C ILE A 185 -11.97 5.21 34.45
N ALA A 186 -10.93 5.33 33.62
CA ALA A 186 -9.77 6.18 33.93
C ALA A 186 -9.03 6.61 32.66
N ILE A 187 -8.38 7.77 32.75
CA ILE A 187 -7.52 8.36 31.72
C ILE A 187 -6.16 8.65 32.35
N SER A 188 -5.05 8.29 31.65
CA SER A 188 -3.69 8.52 32.14
C SER A 188 -2.72 8.86 31.01
#